data_2c111642cc5c063b62a1c1ccc2d38b8e
#
_entry.id   2c111642cc5c063b62a1c1ccc2d38b8e
#
_cell.length_a   1.000
_cell.length_b   1.000
_cell.length_c   1.000
_cell.angle_alpha   90.00
_cell.angle_beta   90.00
_cell.angle_gamma   90.00
#
_symmetry.space_group_name_H-M   'P 1'
#
loop_
_entity.id
_entity.type
_entity.pdbx_description
1 polymer ?
#
loop_
_entity_poly.entity_id
_entity_poly.type
_entity_poly.pdbx_seq_one_letter_code
_entity_poly.pdbx_strand_id
1 'polypeptide(L)'
;MRRIPLGIAAMALAFAPTVLSAQSINLTGIYKCVQMCRGNLPAHITQNGTEINLVTEAGQPSRAWPDWYWPANRIWIDAFNQSAVYSPDGMLIQFDSGTIWQRDLAPLPPPPPRRR
;
A
#
# COMPACT_ATOMS: atom_id res chain seq x y z
N MET A 1 -47.64 -3.65 27.31
CA MET A 1 -47.11 -3.65 27.02
C MET A 1 -46.28 -3.29 26.51
N ARG A 2 -45.95 -3.25 26.40
CA ARG A 2 -45.21 -2.93 25.97
C ARG A 2 -44.24 -2.90 25.48
N ARG A 3 -43.71 -2.87 25.21
CA ARG A 3 -42.94 -2.78 24.75
C ARG A 3 -42.10 -2.56 24.32
N ILE A 4 -41.53 -2.53 24.04
CA ILE A 4 -40.80 -2.33 23.63
C ILE A 4 -39.95 -2.22 23.13
N PRO A 5 -39.36 -2.12 22.78
CA PRO A 5 -38.59 -2.06 22.24
C PRO A 5 -37.63 -1.82 21.95
N LEU A 6 -37.36 -1.77 21.90
CA LEU A 6 -36.56 -1.59 21.72
C LEU A 6 -35.49 -1.53 21.37
N GLY A 7 -35.11 -1.60 21.52
CA GLY A 7 -33.90 -1.69 21.42
C GLY A 7 -33.35 -1.60 20.21
N ILE A 8 -33.55 -1.85 19.81
CA ILE A 8 -33.23 -1.78 18.74
C ILE A 8 -32.41 -0.99 18.32
N ALA A 9 -32.52 -0.42 18.27
CA ALA A 9 -31.85 0.47 17.84
C ALA A 9 -30.60 0.32 17.90
N ALA A 10 -30.35 0.17 18.65
CA ALA A 10 -29.14 0.14 18.83
C ALA A 10 -28.39 -0.29 17.83
N MET A 11 -28.53 -0.90 17.49
CA MET A 11 -27.76 -1.44 16.74
C MET A 11 -27.20 -0.76 15.83
N ALA A 12 -27.57 -0.34 15.50
CA ALA A 12 -27.13 0.27 14.55
C ALA A 12 -25.91 0.79 14.58
N LEU A 13 -25.75 1.05 14.90
CA LEU A 13 -24.74 1.54 14.94
C LEU A 13 -23.67 1.15 14.75
N ALA A 14 -23.59 0.78 14.94
CA ALA A 14 -22.49 0.32 15.01
C ALA A 14 -21.73 0.36 13.90
N PHE A 15 -21.80 0.33 13.33
CA PHE A 15 -21.04 0.28 12.41
C PHE A 15 -20.42 1.08 11.89
N ALA A 16 -20.46 1.43 11.85
CA ALA A 16 -20.02 2.22 11.35
C ALA A 16 -18.85 2.35 11.05
N PRO A 17 -18.35 2.46 11.11
CA PRO A 17 -17.32 2.79 10.89
C PRO A 17 -16.40 2.40 10.22
N THR A 18 -16.28 2.26 10.06
CA THR A 18 -15.49 1.78 9.59
C THR A 18 -14.79 2.18 8.69
N VAL A 19 -14.72 2.42 8.39
CA VAL A 19 -14.13 2.71 7.61
C VAL A 19 -13.22 3.09 7.26
N LEU A 20 -13.09 3.31 7.12
CA LEU A 20 -12.44 3.73 6.79
C LEU A 20 -11.32 3.91 6.60
N SER A 21 -10.75 3.65 6.88
CA SER A 21 -9.52 3.87 6.87
C SER A 21 -8.93 3.47 5.70
N ALA A 22 -9.10 4.14 4.74
CA ALA A 22 -8.66 3.78 3.50
C ALA A 22 -7.20 3.55 3.43
N GLN A 23 -6.42 4.24 4.12
CA GLN A 23 -5.01 4.13 4.00
C GLN A 23 -4.37 3.43 5.10
N SER A 24 -4.90 2.32 5.45
CA SER A 24 -4.33 1.59 6.55
C SER A 24 -3.03 0.88 6.19
N ILE A 25 -2.74 0.73 4.91
CA ILE A 25 -1.54 0.04 4.50
C ILE A 25 -0.42 1.02 4.31
N ASN A 26 0.73 0.71 4.89
CA ASN A 26 1.92 1.51 4.68
C ASN A 26 2.78 0.81 3.64
N LEU A 27 3.03 1.48 2.56
CA LEU A 27 3.75 0.89 1.44
C LEU A 27 5.26 1.01 1.57
N THR A 28 5.75 1.58 2.65
CA THR A 28 7.18 1.71 2.84
C THR A 28 7.86 0.35 2.75
N GLY A 29 8.87 0.27 1.94
CA GLY A 29 9.61 -0.97 1.80
C GLY A 29 10.42 -0.99 0.54
N ILE A 30 11.05 -2.13 0.31
CA ILE A 30 11.85 -2.37 -0.87
C ILE A 30 11.06 -3.32 -1.75
N TYR A 31 11.02 -3.02 -3.02
CA TYR A 31 10.27 -3.78 -3.98
C TYR A 31 11.16 -4.22 -5.12
N LYS A 32 10.75 -5.28 -5.76
CA LYS A 32 11.45 -5.82 -6.91
C LYS A 32 10.47 -5.88 -8.05
N CYS A 33 10.86 -5.41 -9.20
CA CYS A 33 10.02 -5.49 -10.37
C CYS A 33 10.00 -6.92 -10.89
N VAL A 34 8.81 -7.44 -11.13
CA VAL A 34 8.67 -8.82 -11.59
C VAL A 34 8.02 -8.92 -12.97
N GLN A 35 7.52 -7.80 -13.49
CA GLN A 35 6.89 -7.83 -14.81
C GLN A 35 6.99 -6.47 -15.46
N MET A 36 7.28 -6.47 -16.74
CA MET A 36 7.39 -5.25 -17.55
C MET A 36 8.29 -4.23 -16.93
N CYS A 37 9.49 -4.67 -16.58
CA CYS A 37 10.41 -3.83 -15.86
C CYS A 37 11.18 -2.90 -16.79
N ARG A 38 11.53 -1.74 -16.26
CA ARG A 38 12.31 -0.77 -16.99
C ARG A 38 13.74 -0.70 -16.51
N GLY A 39 14.07 -1.48 -15.53
CA GLY A 39 15.39 -1.58 -14.98
C GLY A 39 15.45 -2.74 -14.06
N ASN A 40 16.58 -2.98 -13.47
CA ASN A 40 16.74 -4.11 -12.56
C ASN A 40 17.26 -3.68 -11.20
N LEU A 41 17.12 -2.43 -10.86
CA LEU A 41 17.46 -1.97 -9.52
C LEU A 41 16.29 -2.25 -8.58
N PRO A 42 16.56 -2.34 -7.29
CA PRO A 42 15.44 -2.42 -6.36
C PRO A 42 14.67 -1.10 -6.36
N ALA A 43 13.38 -1.18 -6.19
CA ALA A 43 12.55 -0.01 -6.06
C ALA A 43 12.32 0.24 -4.58
N HIS A 44 12.15 1.49 -4.21
CA HIS A 44 11.98 1.87 -2.82
C HIS A 44 10.77 2.75 -2.68
N ILE A 45 10.02 2.54 -1.63
CA ILE A 45 8.90 3.41 -1.31
C ILE A 45 9.05 3.83 0.14
N THR A 46 8.85 5.11 0.38
CA THR A 46 8.76 5.66 1.73
C THR A 46 7.45 6.39 1.83
N GLN A 47 6.63 6.02 2.79
CA GLN A 47 5.32 6.63 2.96
C GLN A 47 5.22 7.27 4.33
N ASN A 48 4.75 8.50 4.35
CA ASN A 48 4.58 9.24 5.58
C ASN A 48 3.19 9.84 5.54
N GLY A 49 2.23 9.13 6.11
CA GLY A 49 0.83 9.55 6.00
C GLY A 49 0.35 9.40 4.59
N THR A 50 -0.08 10.49 3.99
CA THR A 50 -0.54 10.46 2.61
C THR A 50 0.54 10.86 1.63
N GLU A 51 1.73 11.14 2.10
CA GLU A 51 2.81 11.54 1.24
C GLU A 51 3.70 10.36 0.95
N ILE A 52 3.88 10.04 -0.30
CA ILE A 52 4.63 8.87 -0.70
C ILE A 52 5.76 9.33 -1.61
N ASN A 53 6.95 8.84 -1.34
CA ASN A 53 8.10 9.05 -2.21
C ASN A 53 8.58 7.71 -2.68
N LEU A 54 8.90 7.61 -3.95
CA LEU A 54 9.37 6.33 -4.46
C LEU A 54 10.52 6.53 -5.43
N VAL A 55 11.32 5.49 -5.55
CA VAL A 55 12.37 5.42 -6.54
C VAL A 55 12.12 4.13 -7.30
N THR A 56 12.05 4.22 -8.61
CA THR A 56 11.68 3.07 -9.42
C THR A 56 12.84 2.12 -9.63
N GLU A 57 12.55 1.01 -10.25
CA GLU A 57 13.58 0.04 -10.59
C GLU A 57 14.55 0.57 -11.65
N ALA A 58 14.23 1.70 -12.25
CA ALA A 58 15.13 2.38 -13.16
C ALA A 58 15.88 3.51 -12.48
N GLY A 59 15.69 3.66 -11.17
CA GLY A 59 16.38 4.70 -10.43
C GLY A 59 15.74 6.07 -10.48
N GLN A 60 14.51 6.17 -10.96
CA GLN A 60 13.83 7.43 -11.09
C GLN A 60 13.01 7.76 -9.86
N PRO A 61 13.21 8.91 -9.25
CA PRO A 61 12.41 9.29 -8.11
C PRO A 61 11.07 9.88 -8.54
N SER A 62 10.08 9.72 -7.70
CA SER A 62 8.79 10.32 -7.93
C SER A 62 8.06 10.48 -6.62
N ARG A 63 7.09 11.37 -6.62
CA ARG A 63 6.16 11.47 -5.52
C ARG A 63 4.89 10.79 -5.90
N ALA A 64 4.16 10.37 -4.91
CA ALA A 64 2.88 9.75 -5.12
C ALA A 64 1.98 10.08 -3.94
N TRP A 65 0.70 9.90 -4.12
CA TRP A 65 -0.28 10.10 -3.07
C TRP A 65 -1.52 9.28 -3.40
N PRO A 66 -2.43 9.10 -2.43
CA PRO A 66 -3.62 8.30 -2.71
C PRO A 66 -4.42 8.90 -3.87
N ASP A 67 -4.93 8.03 -4.71
CA ASP A 67 -5.68 8.44 -5.88
C ASP A 67 -6.98 9.12 -5.44
N TRP A 68 -7.38 10.18 -6.13
CA TRP A 68 -8.58 10.89 -5.76
C TRP A 68 -9.82 10.05 -5.82
N TYR A 69 -9.91 9.18 -6.80
CA TYR A 69 -11.11 8.41 -7.01
C TYR A 69 -11.14 7.13 -6.22
N TRP A 70 -9.98 6.55 -5.99
CA TRP A 70 -9.91 5.27 -5.30
C TRP A 70 -8.78 5.25 -4.29
N PRO A 71 -8.87 6.07 -3.27
CA PRO A 71 -7.74 6.16 -2.34
C PRO A 71 -7.50 4.90 -1.53
N ALA A 72 -8.46 4.00 -1.51
CA ALA A 72 -8.32 2.81 -0.67
C ALA A 72 -7.27 1.85 -1.17
N ASN A 73 -7.07 1.79 -2.48
CA ASN A 73 -6.14 0.82 -3.03
C ASN A 73 -5.39 1.32 -4.25
N ARG A 74 -5.45 2.60 -4.53
CA ARG A 74 -4.74 3.16 -5.68
C ARG A 74 -3.94 4.35 -5.24
N ILE A 75 -2.80 4.53 -5.88
CA ILE A 75 -1.98 5.72 -5.68
C ILE A 75 -1.72 6.35 -7.03
N TRP A 76 -1.55 7.65 -7.01
CA TRP A 76 -1.20 8.40 -8.20
C TRP A 76 0.30 8.68 -8.16
N ILE A 77 1.00 8.38 -9.25
CA ILE A 77 2.43 8.58 -9.35
C ILE A 77 2.67 9.79 -10.25
N ASP A 78 3.19 10.84 -9.67
CA ASP A 78 3.26 12.12 -10.32
C ASP A 78 4.21 12.14 -11.51
N ALA A 79 5.40 11.64 -11.35
CA ALA A 79 6.40 11.74 -12.39
C ALA A 79 6.01 10.97 -13.65
N PHE A 80 5.19 9.95 -13.53
CA PHE A 80 4.83 9.12 -14.66
C PHE A 80 3.42 9.34 -15.12
N ASN A 81 2.70 10.22 -14.44
CA ASN A 81 1.35 10.57 -14.82
C ASN A 81 0.47 9.34 -14.95
N GLN A 82 0.55 8.45 -13.99
CA GLN A 82 -0.24 7.23 -14.00
C GLN A 82 -0.55 6.80 -12.59
N SER A 83 -1.48 5.89 -12.48
CA SER A 83 -1.85 5.32 -11.20
C SER A 83 -1.32 3.91 -11.06
N ALA A 84 -1.36 3.43 -9.84
CA ALA A 84 -1.02 2.05 -9.54
C ALA A 84 -2.00 1.53 -8.50
N VAL A 85 -2.30 0.24 -8.61
CA VAL A 85 -3.16 -0.45 -7.67
C VAL A 85 -2.27 -1.31 -6.79
N TYR A 86 -2.54 -1.32 -5.50
CA TYR A 86 -1.77 -2.20 -4.63
C TYR A 86 -2.70 -3.18 -3.94
N SER A 87 -2.13 -4.35 -3.63
CA SER A 87 -2.90 -5.39 -2.98
C SER A 87 -3.20 -5.01 -1.53
N PRO A 88 -4.24 -5.61 -0.92
CA PRO A 88 -4.60 -5.24 0.44
C PRO A 88 -3.49 -5.45 1.45
N ASP A 89 -2.59 -6.36 1.21
CA ASP A 89 -1.48 -6.59 2.12
C ASP A 89 -0.24 -5.79 1.75
N GLY A 90 -0.32 -4.99 0.69
CA GLY A 90 0.82 -4.17 0.28
C GLY A 90 1.94 -4.92 -0.39
N MET A 91 1.71 -6.18 -0.74
CA MET A 91 2.79 -7.01 -1.30
C MET A 91 2.98 -6.82 -2.78
N LEU A 92 1.95 -6.42 -3.48
CA LEU A 92 2.03 -6.25 -4.93
C LEU A 92 1.55 -4.86 -5.31
N ILE A 93 2.23 -4.26 -6.25
CA ILE A 93 1.82 -2.98 -6.80
C ILE A 93 1.84 -3.12 -8.30
N GLN A 94 0.72 -2.86 -8.93
CA GLN A 94 0.60 -2.95 -10.37
C GLN A 94 0.31 -1.57 -10.94
N PHE A 95 1.18 -1.13 -11.81
CA PHE A 95 1.05 0.18 -12.44
C PHE A 95 0.16 0.08 -13.67
N ASP A 96 -0.44 1.18 -14.04
CA ASP A 96 -1.30 1.21 -15.22
C ASP A 96 -0.56 0.78 -16.47
N SER A 97 0.74 0.98 -16.51
CA SER A 97 1.55 0.57 -17.64
C SER A 97 1.77 -0.93 -17.72
N GLY A 98 1.39 -1.67 -16.71
CA GLY A 98 1.59 -3.11 -16.69
C GLY A 98 2.77 -3.55 -15.84
N THR A 99 3.58 -2.64 -15.39
CA THR A 99 4.70 -2.97 -14.51
C THR A 99 4.18 -3.47 -13.18
N ILE A 100 4.77 -4.51 -12.67
CA ILE A 100 4.37 -5.07 -11.38
C ILE A 100 5.58 -5.13 -10.48
N TRP A 101 5.42 -4.59 -9.28
CA TRP A 101 6.43 -4.66 -8.23
C TRP A 101 5.94 -5.60 -7.14
N GLN A 102 6.84 -6.39 -6.62
CA GLN A 102 6.56 -7.27 -5.51
C GLN A 102 7.45 -6.87 -4.34
N ARG A 103 6.85 -6.75 -3.16
CA ARG A 103 7.62 -6.38 -1.98
C ARG A 103 8.65 -7.45 -1.68
N ASP A 104 9.87 -7.01 -1.49
CA ASP A 104 10.95 -7.93 -1.23
C ASP A 104 11.05 -8.14 0.26
N LEU A 105 10.54 -9.27 0.71
CA LEU A 105 10.60 -9.62 2.11
C LEU A 105 11.75 -10.58 2.31
N ALA A 106 12.93 -10.07 2.10
CA ALA A 106 14.08 -10.90 2.34
C ALA A 106 13.99 -11.48 3.73
N PRO A 107 14.32 -12.73 3.91
CA PRO A 107 14.27 -13.29 5.23
C PRO A 107 15.23 -12.54 6.15
N LEU A 108 14.86 -12.51 7.41
CA LEU A 108 15.73 -11.86 8.36
C LEU A 108 17.10 -12.51 8.30
N PRO A 109 18.13 -11.73 8.43
CA PRO A 109 19.45 -12.34 8.43
C PRO A 109 19.59 -13.28 9.61
N PRO A 110 20.31 -14.34 9.47
CA PRO A 110 20.49 -15.24 10.59
C PRO A 110 21.23 -14.53 11.72
N PRO A 111 20.98 -14.93 12.95
CA PRO A 111 21.71 -14.28 14.03
C PRO A 111 23.19 -14.54 13.87
N PRO A 112 24.01 -13.65 14.38
CA PRO A 112 25.45 -13.87 14.26
C PRO A 112 25.82 -15.14 15.00
N PRO A 113 26.88 -15.78 14.57
CA PRO A 113 27.28 -16.99 15.26
C PRO A 113 27.65 -16.69 16.68
N ARG A 114 27.34 -17.68 17.56
CA ARG A 114 27.68 -17.51 18.89
C ARG A 114 29.11 -17.57 19.03
N ARG A 115 29.64 -16.71 19.76
CA ARG A 115 31.03 -16.78 19.94
C ARG A 115 31.26 -17.55 21.05
N ARG A 116 32.19 -18.12 21.19
CA ARG A 116 32.43 -18.91 22.24
C ARG A 116 33.55 -18.65 22.84
#